data_9319d5c4ab70fa683f1ba2fc6daa3a29
#
_entry.id   9319d5c4ab70fa683f1ba2fc6daa3a29
#
_cell.length_a   1.000
_cell.length_b   1.000
_cell.length_c   1.000
_cell.angle_alpha   90.00
_cell.angle_beta   90.00
_cell.angle_gamma   90.00
#
_symmetry.space_group_name_H-M   'P 1'
#
loop_
_entity.id
_entity.type
_entity.pdbx_description
1 polymer ?
#
loop_
_entity_poly.entity_id
_entity_poly.type
_entity_poly.pdbx_seq_one_letter_code
_entity_poly.pdbx_strand_id
1 'polypeptide(L)'
;MVLSSALFLGVAGLLLNLDSAGLTARRFELVFLLFGAAAYFVLGVTNFYFSDPKRFKFWQSWLFNALEVGLLGAQLFIGVFDPATPSLIALASPLLLVITLVLAIQALRYRLELHIFTALLLLVVCAAVTFHAPLVGEPWSNAVIEEMRILYSPPPNVMRFVILATLALVVGTAVYRSRRLVLRVAKEVEDADNLRRFLPGELSVDLSDDALSDLRTPQRRDVTILMMDLRGFTEMTETLGASQVADVLTWFRGLVIDAAEKHGGIVDKFVGDSAMLIFDRKHAPETSAPDAIAAFQSVMTGLDHRNRSREANSHPIDAAAGIHRGAALIGAFGGDRRLEFTALGTTVNVASRLEDYAKAKNLQLVISSSSIDVSDQNFHRFTDLGEIAVKGLSEPISVLGLLSK
;
A
#
# COMPACT_ATOMS: atom_id res chain seq x y z
N MET A 1 6.42 -25.48 -10.26
CA MET A 1 7.56 -26.40 -10.46
C MET A 1 7.59 -27.52 -9.44
N VAL A 2 7.59 -27.28 -8.12
CA VAL A 2 7.53 -28.36 -7.11
C VAL A 2 6.28 -29.24 -7.29
N LEU A 3 5.11 -28.64 -7.56
CA LEU A 3 3.87 -29.35 -7.87
C LEU A 3 3.96 -30.16 -9.18
N SER A 4 4.63 -29.65 -10.21
CA SER A 4 4.87 -30.36 -11.45
C SER A 4 5.79 -31.56 -11.23
N SER A 5 6.83 -31.38 -10.42
CA SER A 5 7.73 -32.45 -10.00
C SER A 5 7.00 -33.55 -9.24
N ALA A 6 6.12 -33.21 -8.30
CA ALA A 6 5.29 -34.15 -7.56
C ALA A 6 4.33 -34.95 -8.48
N LEU A 7 3.76 -34.29 -9.49
CA LEU A 7 2.90 -34.93 -10.49
C LEU A 7 3.68 -35.94 -11.31
N PHE A 8 4.91 -35.64 -11.77
CA PHE A 8 5.77 -36.56 -12.51
C PHE A 8 6.15 -37.76 -11.66
N LEU A 9 6.45 -37.54 -10.37
CA LEU A 9 6.74 -38.64 -9.43
C LEU A 9 5.51 -39.53 -9.19
N GLY A 10 4.31 -38.91 -9.13
CA GLY A 10 3.04 -39.65 -9.03
C GLY A 10 2.77 -40.52 -10.24
N VAL A 11 2.99 -40.02 -11.45
CA VAL A 11 2.84 -40.75 -12.71
C VAL A 11 3.90 -41.89 -12.79
N ALA A 12 5.14 -41.60 -12.43
CA ALA A 12 6.19 -42.62 -12.37
C ALA A 12 5.87 -43.75 -11.36
N GLY A 13 5.32 -43.40 -10.18
CA GLY A 13 4.86 -44.37 -9.17
C GLY A 13 3.69 -45.22 -9.66
N LEU A 14 2.77 -44.66 -10.43
CA LEU A 14 1.66 -45.36 -11.06
C LEU A 14 2.17 -46.37 -12.12
N LEU A 15 3.15 -45.95 -12.93
CA LEU A 15 3.76 -46.80 -13.95
C LEU A 15 4.58 -47.97 -13.33
N LEU A 16 5.18 -47.76 -12.16
CA LEU A 16 5.91 -48.82 -11.42
C LEU A 16 4.97 -49.90 -10.87
N ASN A 17 3.71 -49.58 -10.60
CA ASN A 17 2.71 -50.51 -10.11
C ASN A 17 2.00 -51.31 -11.22
N LEU A 18 2.23 -51.00 -12.49
CA LEU A 18 1.72 -51.75 -13.62
C LEU A 18 2.63 -52.94 -13.90
N ASP A 19 2.04 -54.10 -13.92
CA ASP A 19 2.51 -55.50 -14.03
C ASP A 19 3.96 -55.77 -14.52
N SER A 20 4.61 -56.72 -13.88
CA SER A 20 6.04 -57.07 -14.04
C SER A 20 6.49 -57.50 -15.44
N ALA A 21 5.57 -57.91 -16.33
CA ALA A 21 5.88 -58.32 -17.71
C ALA A 21 6.17 -57.16 -18.68
N GLY A 22 5.72 -55.94 -18.37
CA GLY A 22 5.97 -54.74 -19.18
C GLY A 22 7.16 -53.88 -18.75
N LEU A 23 7.80 -54.21 -17.63
CA LEU A 23 8.82 -53.38 -16.96
C LEU A 23 10.11 -53.16 -17.76
N THR A 24 10.49 -54.12 -18.59
CA THR A 24 11.74 -54.04 -19.39
C THR A 24 11.61 -53.08 -20.57
N ALA A 25 10.45 -53.02 -21.21
CA ALA A 25 10.20 -52.10 -22.31
C ALA A 25 9.99 -50.65 -21.83
N ARG A 26 9.49 -50.48 -20.59
CA ARG A 26 9.15 -49.14 -20.00
C ARG A 26 10.25 -48.56 -19.13
N ARG A 27 11.39 -49.23 -18.96
CA ARG A 27 12.52 -48.70 -18.15
C ARG A 27 13.02 -47.34 -18.66
N PHE A 28 13.05 -47.15 -19.94
CA PHE A 28 13.51 -45.90 -20.57
C PHE A 28 12.54 -44.75 -20.26
N GLU A 29 11.23 -44.97 -20.41
CA GLU A 29 10.20 -43.96 -20.07
C GLU A 29 10.25 -43.56 -18.60
N LEU A 30 10.42 -44.56 -17.69
CA LEU A 30 10.51 -44.30 -16.25
C LEU A 30 11.75 -43.49 -15.87
N VAL A 31 12.91 -43.83 -16.41
CA VAL A 31 14.16 -43.09 -16.18
C VAL A 31 14.00 -41.65 -16.68
N PHE A 32 13.36 -41.49 -17.82
CA PHE A 32 13.15 -40.19 -18.42
C PHE A 32 12.14 -39.32 -17.65
N LEU A 33 11.06 -39.93 -17.14
CA LEU A 33 10.11 -39.26 -16.25
C LEU A 33 10.75 -38.84 -14.94
N LEU A 34 11.57 -39.68 -14.34
CA LEU A 34 12.30 -39.37 -13.11
C LEU A 34 13.34 -38.28 -13.32
N PHE A 35 14.05 -38.30 -14.46
CA PHE A 35 14.96 -37.23 -14.83
C PHE A 35 14.21 -35.90 -15.02
N GLY A 36 13.07 -35.92 -15.69
CA GLY A 36 12.21 -34.75 -15.84
C GLY A 36 11.73 -34.19 -14.50
N ALA A 37 11.27 -35.06 -13.60
CA ALA A 37 10.85 -34.68 -12.26
C ALA A 37 11.99 -34.02 -11.48
N ALA A 38 13.19 -34.60 -11.52
CA ALA A 38 14.38 -34.04 -10.88
C ALA A 38 14.76 -32.68 -11.47
N ALA A 39 14.74 -32.54 -12.80
CA ALA A 39 15.05 -31.30 -13.48
C ALA A 39 14.04 -30.19 -13.13
N TYR A 40 12.73 -30.51 -13.08
CA TYR A 40 11.71 -29.56 -12.64
C TYR A 40 11.87 -29.15 -11.17
N PHE A 41 12.25 -30.08 -10.31
CA PHE A 41 12.53 -29.79 -8.91
C PHE A 41 13.70 -28.82 -8.77
N VAL A 42 14.82 -29.09 -9.45
CA VAL A 42 16.00 -28.22 -9.45
C VAL A 42 15.66 -26.83 -9.98
N LEU A 43 14.94 -26.76 -11.11
CA LEU A 43 14.47 -25.47 -11.64
C LEU A 43 13.56 -24.73 -10.65
N GLY A 44 12.70 -25.47 -9.93
CA GLY A 44 11.82 -24.91 -8.91
C GLY A 44 12.57 -24.30 -7.74
N VAL A 45 13.53 -25.03 -7.19
CA VAL A 45 14.37 -24.57 -6.07
C VAL A 45 15.22 -23.37 -6.50
N THR A 46 15.83 -23.45 -7.69
CA THR A 46 16.65 -22.34 -8.22
C THR A 46 15.82 -21.09 -8.44
N ASN A 47 14.63 -21.23 -9.02
CA ASN A 47 13.73 -20.08 -9.21
C ASN A 47 13.25 -19.49 -7.86
N PHE A 48 12.99 -20.33 -6.85
CA PHE A 48 12.66 -19.87 -5.50
C PHE A 48 13.82 -19.07 -4.88
N TYR A 49 15.06 -19.58 -5.00
CA TYR A 49 16.24 -18.88 -4.49
C TYR A 49 16.45 -17.50 -5.13
N PHE A 50 16.22 -17.39 -6.44
CA PHE A 50 16.32 -16.11 -7.17
C PHE A 50 15.06 -15.24 -7.07
N SER A 51 13.99 -15.69 -6.42
CA SER A 51 12.77 -14.88 -6.20
C SER A 51 12.92 -13.79 -5.13
N ASP A 52 14.02 -13.79 -4.38
CA ASP A 52 14.35 -12.72 -3.44
C ASP A 52 14.48 -11.38 -4.20
N PRO A 53 13.74 -10.31 -3.81
CA PRO A 53 13.78 -9.01 -4.46
C PRO A 53 15.18 -8.42 -4.62
N LYS A 54 16.11 -8.75 -3.71
CA LYS A 54 17.51 -8.30 -3.75
C LYS A 54 18.36 -8.99 -4.81
N ARG A 55 17.95 -10.19 -5.26
CA ARG A 55 18.70 -11.05 -6.21
C ARG A 55 18.02 -11.15 -7.55
N PHE A 56 16.75 -10.77 -7.62
CA PHE A 56 15.92 -10.92 -8.81
C PHE A 56 16.34 -9.99 -9.93
N LYS A 57 16.62 -10.56 -11.11
CA LYS A 57 16.82 -9.80 -12.36
C LYS A 57 15.68 -10.14 -13.31
N PHE A 58 15.15 -9.13 -13.98
CA PHE A 58 13.98 -9.25 -14.86
C PHE A 58 14.10 -10.35 -15.92
N TRP A 59 15.26 -10.51 -16.55
CA TRP A 59 15.51 -11.51 -17.59
C TRP A 59 15.48 -12.96 -17.08
N GLN A 60 15.72 -13.18 -15.78
CA GLN A 60 15.71 -14.52 -15.18
C GLN A 60 14.34 -15.18 -15.28
N SER A 61 13.24 -14.41 -15.15
CA SER A 61 11.87 -14.92 -15.33
C SER A 61 11.65 -15.50 -16.72
N TRP A 62 12.21 -14.88 -17.75
CA TRP A 62 12.10 -15.33 -19.12
C TRP A 62 12.93 -16.59 -19.35
N LEU A 63 14.16 -16.62 -18.82
CA LEU A 63 15.04 -17.77 -18.90
C LEU A 63 14.43 -19.00 -18.23
N PHE A 64 13.97 -18.89 -16.98
CA PHE A 64 13.35 -19.99 -16.25
C PHE A 64 12.10 -20.49 -16.96
N ASN A 65 11.32 -19.59 -17.54
CA ASN A 65 10.13 -19.96 -18.30
C ASN A 65 10.48 -20.69 -19.59
N ALA A 66 11.48 -20.23 -20.33
CA ALA A 66 11.96 -20.89 -21.54
C ALA A 66 12.54 -22.29 -21.24
N LEU A 67 13.30 -22.43 -20.14
CA LEU A 67 13.82 -23.74 -19.68
C LEU A 67 12.69 -24.70 -19.28
N GLU A 68 11.66 -24.21 -18.58
CA GLU A 68 10.50 -25.00 -18.18
C GLU A 68 9.76 -25.56 -19.40
N VAL A 69 9.46 -24.70 -20.38
CA VAL A 69 8.78 -25.12 -21.61
C VAL A 69 9.69 -25.96 -22.51
N GLY A 70 10.99 -25.63 -22.55
CA GLY A 70 11.98 -26.43 -23.28
C GLY A 70 12.11 -27.86 -22.75
N LEU A 71 12.10 -28.02 -21.43
CA LEU A 71 12.13 -29.32 -20.78
C LEU A 71 10.86 -30.14 -21.08
N LEU A 72 9.69 -29.48 -21.01
CA LEU A 72 8.42 -30.10 -21.37
C LEU A 72 8.39 -30.50 -22.86
N GLY A 73 8.87 -29.62 -23.74
CA GLY A 73 9.00 -29.90 -25.17
C GLY A 73 9.93 -31.08 -25.48
N ALA A 74 11.08 -31.16 -24.80
CA ALA A 74 12.00 -32.26 -24.90
C ALA A 74 11.33 -33.59 -24.46
N GLN A 75 10.57 -33.58 -23.40
CA GLN A 75 9.84 -34.77 -22.93
C GLN A 75 8.77 -35.22 -23.93
N LEU A 76 8.02 -34.30 -24.51
CA LEU A 76 7.06 -34.61 -25.58
C LEU A 76 7.77 -35.17 -26.80
N PHE A 77 8.90 -34.59 -27.19
CA PHE A 77 9.64 -34.99 -28.40
C PHE A 77 10.27 -36.39 -28.24
N ILE A 78 10.81 -36.70 -27.08
CA ILE A 78 11.41 -38.01 -26.80
C ILE A 78 10.34 -39.11 -26.79
N GLY A 79 9.15 -38.84 -26.28
CA GLY A 79 8.01 -39.76 -26.36
C GLY A 79 7.60 -40.10 -27.80
N VAL A 80 7.89 -39.21 -28.77
CA VAL A 80 7.64 -39.44 -30.21
C VAL A 80 8.67 -40.40 -30.81
N PHE A 81 9.89 -40.42 -30.28
CA PHE A 81 10.97 -41.27 -30.80
C PHE A 81 11.08 -42.63 -30.12
N ASP A 82 10.20 -42.94 -29.17
CA ASP A 82 10.18 -44.27 -28.56
C ASP A 82 9.67 -45.31 -29.57
N PRO A 83 10.49 -46.29 -29.97
CA PRO A 83 10.09 -47.30 -30.95
C PRO A 83 8.96 -48.21 -30.44
N ALA A 84 8.65 -48.19 -29.14
CA ALA A 84 7.57 -48.99 -28.54
C ALA A 84 6.20 -48.26 -28.57
N THR A 85 6.16 -46.96 -28.85
CA THR A 85 4.91 -46.17 -28.86
C THR A 85 4.70 -45.52 -30.22
N PRO A 86 3.51 -45.65 -30.84
CA PRO A 86 3.20 -44.94 -32.06
C PRO A 86 3.33 -43.42 -31.84
N SER A 87 4.07 -42.77 -32.71
CA SER A 87 4.30 -41.31 -32.64
C SER A 87 3.03 -40.50 -32.56
N LEU A 88 1.92 -40.99 -33.12
CA LEU A 88 0.60 -40.39 -33.05
C LEU A 88 0.00 -40.35 -31.63
N ILE A 89 0.43 -41.28 -30.72
CA ILE A 89 -0.08 -41.34 -29.34
C ILE A 89 0.62 -40.32 -28.43
N ALA A 90 1.74 -39.74 -28.81
CA ALA A 90 2.46 -38.77 -28.02
C ALA A 90 1.57 -37.60 -27.59
N LEU A 91 0.65 -37.13 -28.44
CA LEU A 91 -0.33 -36.11 -28.11
C LEU A 91 -1.52 -36.60 -27.26
N ALA A 92 -1.72 -37.92 -27.13
CA ALA A 92 -2.69 -38.51 -26.22
C ALA A 92 -2.08 -38.83 -24.84
N SER A 93 -0.77 -38.64 -24.70
CA SER A 93 -0.08 -38.96 -23.46
C SER A 93 -0.56 -38.04 -22.30
N PRO A 94 -0.46 -38.48 -21.06
CA PRO A 94 -0.74 -37.64 -19.87
C PRO A 94 0.06 -36.31 -19.83
N LEU A 95 1.11 -36.19 -20.64
CA LEU A 95 1.89 -34.97 -20.80
C LEU A 95 1.05 -33.79 -21.30
N LEU A 96 -0.01 -34.01 -22.09
CA LEU A 96 -0.95 -32.95 -22.46
C LEU A 96 -1.67 -32.36 -21.23
N LEU A 97 -1.95 -33.15 -20.21
CA LEU A 97 -2.50 -32.66 -18.95
C LEU A 97 -1.49 -31.78 -18.20
N VAL A 98 -0.20 -32.08 -18.34
CA VAL A 98 0.87 -31.25 -17.75
C VAL A 98 0.94 -29.88 -18.43
N ILE A 99 0.69 -29.78 -19.73
CA ILE A 99 0.60 -28.50 -20.45
C ILE A 99 -0.49 -27.62 -19.84
N THR A 100 -1.67 -28.18 -19.59
CA THR A 100 -2.78 -27.43 -18.99
C THR A 100 -2.43 -26.96 -17.58
N LEU A 101 -1.75 -27.79 -16.80
CA LEU A 101 -1.27 -27.46 -15.46
C LEU A 101 -0.20 -26.36 -15.49
N VAL A 102 0.76 -26.44 -16.42
CA VAL A 102 1.80 -25.40 -16.59
C VAL A 102 1.16 -24.06 -16.94
N LEU A 103 0.18 -24.03 -17.85
CA LEU A 103 -0.57 -22.80 -18.17
C LEU A 103 -1.31 -22.25 -16.97
N ALA A 104 -1.94 -23.11 -16.15
CA ALA A 104 -2.64 -22.70 -14.94
C ALA A 104 -1.67 -22.14 -13.87
N ILE A 105 -0.51 -22.80 -13.67
CA ILE A 105 0.53 -22.34 -12.72
C ILE A 105 1.11 -20.98 -13.15
N GLN A 106 1.28 -20.76 -14.46
CA GLN A 106 1.74 -19.46 -14.97
C GLN A 106 0.77 -18.31 -14.61
N ALA A 107 -0.52 -18.60 -14.44
CA ALA A 107 -1.49 -17.61 -13.98
C ALA A 107 -1.12 -17.03 -12.60
N LEU A 108 -0.51 -17.82 -11.71
CA LEU A 108 -0.09 -17.39 -10.38
C LEU A 108 1.09 -16.40 -10.39
N ARG A 109 1.76 -16.24 -11.53
CA ARG A 109 2.86 -15.27 -11.68
C ARG A 109 2.39 -13.84 -11.97
N TYR A 110 1.09 -13.64 -12.21
CA TYR A 110 0.45 -12.33 -12.48
C TYR A 110 1.12 -11.51 -13.61
N ARG A 111 1.82 -12.17 -14.55
CA ARG A 111 2.55 -11.52 -15.66
C ARG A 111 2.02 -12.01 -16.99
N LEU A 112 1.20 -11.17 -17.63
CA LEU A 112 0.52 -11.49 -18.88
C LEU A 112 1.53 -11.78 -20.02
N GLU A 113 2.64 -11.03 -20.06
CA GLU A 113 3.67 -11.21 -21.11
C GLU A 113 4.29 -12.61 -21.07
N LEU A 114 4.61 -13.10 -19.84
CA LEU A 114 5.15 -14.46 -19.65
C LEU A 114 4.12 -15.53 -19.99
N HIS A 115 2.85 -15.31 -19.65
CA HIS A 115 1.77 -16.23 -19.97
C HIS A 115 1.58 -16.36 -21.51
N ILE A 116 1.55 -15.23 -22.23
CA ILE A 116 1.45 -15.23 -23.69
C ILE A 116 2.66 -15.94 -24.32
N PHE A 117 3.85 -15.64 -23.87
CA PHE A 117 5.08 -16.30 -24.36
C PHE A 117 5.02 -17.82 -24.14
N THR A 118 4.65 -18.26 -22.93
CA THR A 118 4.50 -19.69 -22.61
C THR A 118 3.46 -20.37 -23.52
N ALA A 119 2.29 -19.74 -23.66
CA ALA A 119 1.21 -20.29 -24.48
C ALA A 119 1.63 -20.43 -25.96
N LEU A 120 2.26 -19.40 -26.52
CA LEU A 120 2.78 -19.43 -27.90
C LEU A 120 3.85 -20.52 -28.08
N LEU A 121 4.80 -20.61 -27.17
CA LEU A 121 5.88 -21.58 -27.23
C LEU A 121 5.34 -23.00 -27.11
N LEU A 122 4.38 -23.26 -26.21
CA LEU A 122 3.71 -24.55 -26.09
C LEU A 122 2.93 -24.93 -27.35
N LEU A 123 2.22 -23.98 -27.97
CA LEU A 123 1.52 -24.21 -29.24
C LEU A 123 2.51 -24.58 -30.35
N VAL A 124 3.66 -23.90 -30.43
CA VAL A 124 4.71 -24.23 -31.41
C VAL A 124 5.27 -25.62 -31.15
N VAL A 125 5.57 -26.00 -29.90
CA VAL A 125 6.04 -27.34 -29.53
C VAL A 125 5.01 -28.41 -29.92
N CYS A 126 3.74 -28.21 -29.56
CA CYS A 126 2.67 -29.13 -29.94
C CYS A 126 2.53 -29.28 -31.46
N ALA A 127 2.63 -28.16 -32.21
CA ALA A 127 2.60 -28.19 -33.66
C ALA A 127 3.81 -28.96 -34.22
N ALA A 128 5.02 -28.69 -33.73
CA ALA A 128 6.24 -29.38 -34.16
C ALA A 128 6.12 -30.89 -33.92
N VAL A 129 5.64 -31.32 -32.78
CA VAL A 129 5.41 -32.76 -32.47
C VAL A 129 4.38 -33.36 -33.43
N THR A 130 3.28 -32.64 -33.68
CA THR A 130 2.20 -33.16 -34.57
C THR A 130 2.64 -33.30 -36.03
N PHE A 131 3.43 -32.35 -36.54
CA PHE A 131 3.83 -32.35 -37.95
C PHE A 131 5.12 -33.15 -38.20
N HIS A 132 5.93 -33.40 -37.18
CA HIS A 132 7.19 -34.12 -37.32
C HIS A 132 7.03 -35.63 -37.08
N ALA A 133 5.91 -36.08 -36.52
CA ALA A 133 5.69 -37.48 -36.24
C ALA A 133 5.53 -38.32 -37.51
N PRO A 134 6.51 -39.14 -37.93
CA PRO A 134 6.35 -39.97 -39.11
C PRO A 134 5.35 -41.09 -38.83
N LEU A 135 4.50 -41.36 -39.80
CA LEU A 135 3.61 -42.53 -39.82
C LEU A 135 4.40 -43.79 -40.22
N VAL A 136 5.41 -44.16 -39.42
CA VAL A 136 6.36 -45.22 -39.85
C VAL A 136 6.15 -46.51 -39.06
N GLY A 137 6.00 -47.59 -39.81
CA GLY A 137 6.35 -48.99 -39.56
C GLY A 137 6.02 -49.57 -38.17
N GLU A 138 4.77 -50.01 -38.00
CA GLU A 138 4.29 -50.36 -36.67
C GLU A 138 4.06 -51.85 -36.48
N PRO A 139 4.38 -52.43 -35.31
CA PRO A 139 4.09 -53.81 -34.96
C PRO A 139 2.61 -54.07 -34.58
N TRP A 140 1.72 -53.10 -34.85
CA TRP A 140 0.32 -53.14 -34.45
C TRP A 140 -0.58 -53.77 -35.51
N SER A 141 -1.70 -54.37 -35.10
CA SER A 141 -2.68 -54.89 -36.03
C SER A 141 -3.29 -53.76 -36.89
N ASN A 142 -3.57 -54.07 -38.16
CA ASN A 142 -4.15 -53.09 -39.11
C ASN A 142 -5.45 -52.42 -38.58
N ALA A 143 -6.25 -53.13 -37.79
CA ALA A 143 -7.46 -52.60 -37.18
C ALA A 143 -7.19 -51.50 -36.12
N VAL A 144 -6.18 -51.72 -35.24
CA VAL A 144 -5.78 -50.75 -34.23
C VAL A 144 -5.13 -49.51 -34.86
N ILE A 145 -4.34 -49.74 -35.92
CA ILE A 145 -3.74 -48.64 -36.69
C ILE A 145 -4.80 -47.76 -37.33
N GLU A 146 -5.86 -48.35 -37.88
CA GLU A 146 -6.93 -47.61 -38.56
C GLU A 146 -7.78 -46.77 -37.56
N GLU A 147 -8.11 -47.37 -36.38
CA GLU A 147 -8.80 -46.59 -35.30
C GLU A 147 -7.93 -45.45 -34.78
N MET A 148 -6.64 -45.69 -34.59
CA MET A 148 -5.71 -44.64 -34.18
C MET A 148 -5.55 -43.55 -35.24
N ARG A 149 -5.51 -43.94 -36.49
CA ARG A 149 -5.45 -43.00 -37.63
C ARG A 149 -6.65 -42.05 -37.70
N ILE A 150 -7.83 -42.55 -37.33
CA ILE A 150 -9.05 -41.72 -37.24
C ILE A 150 -8.92 -40.77 -36.02
N LEU A 151 -8.53 -41.26 -34.85
CA LEU A 151 -8.44 -40.48 -33.62
C LEU A 151 -7.35 -39.37 -33.64
N TYR A 152 -6.28 -39.60 -34.40
CA TYR A 152 -5.15 -38.67 -34.55
C TYR A 152 -5.03 -38.03 -35.94
N SER A 153 -6.07 -38.15 -36.74
CA SER A 153 -6.19 -37.45 -38.02
C SER A 153 -6.21 -35.91 -37.80
N PRO A 154 -5.99 -35.09 -38.85
CA PRO A 154 -5.98 -33.64 -38.73
C PRO A 154 -7.18 -33.05 -38.00
N PRO A 155 -8.45 -33.47 -38.20
CA PRO A 155 -9.59 -32.83 -37.55
C PRO A 155 -9.57 -32.94 -36.00
N PRO A 156 -9.39 -34.11 -35.36
CA PRO A 156 -9.21 -34.23 -33.90
C PRO A 156 -8.04 -33.43 -33.36
N ASN A 157 -6.92 -33.37 -34.08
CA ASN A 157 -5.75 -32.59 -33.65
C ASN A 157 -6.02 -31.09 -33.71
N VAL A 158 -6.69 -30.60 -34.73
CA VAL A 158 -7.16 -29.20 -34.80
C VAL A 158 -8.04 -28.88 -33.61
N MET A 159 -8.97 -29.76 -33.23
CA MET A 159 -9.81 -29.59 -32.06
C MET A 159 -8.99 -29.49 -30.75
N ARG A 160 -7.94 -30.31 -30.57
CA ARG A 160 -7.01 -30.22 -29.42
C ARG A 160 -6.30 -28.86 -29.37
N PHE A 161 -5.84 -28.37 -30.52
CA PHE A 161 -5.24 -27.04 -30.59
C PHE A 161 -6.24 -25.92 -30.24
N VAL A 162 -7.48 -26.01 -30.72
CA VAL A 162 -8.53 -25.06 -30.39
C VAL A 162 -8.82 -25.06 -28.89
N ILE A 163 -8.89 -26.25 -28.27
CA ILE A 163 -9.09 -26.37 -26.81
C ILE A 163 -7.93 -25.74 -26.04
N LEU A 164 -6.67 -26.02 -26.41
CA LEU A 164 -5.48 -25.46 -25.77
C LEU A 164 -5.43 -23.92 -25.95
N ALA A 165 -5.71 -23.42 -27.14
CA ALA A 165 -5.74 -21.99 -27.40
C ALA A 165 -6.86 -21.29 -26.59
N THR A 166 -8.04 -21.92 -26.52
CA THR A 166 -9.15 -21.39 -25.71
C THR A 166 -8.79 -21.38 -24.22
N LEU A 167 -8.18 -22.45 -23.71
CA LEU A 167 -7.71 -22.50 -22.34
C LEU A 167 -6.66 -21.39 -22.04
N ALA A 168 -5.69 -21.23 -22.94
CA ALA A 168 -4.67 -20.18 -22.81
C ALA A 168 -5.32 -18.78 -22.80
N LEU A 169 -6.34 -18.55 -23.63
CA LEU A 169 -7.08 -17.29 -23.66
C LEU A 169 -7.86 -17.06 -22.36
N VAL A 170 -8.57 -18.07 -21.85
CA VAL A 170 -9.33 -17.97 -20.59
C VAL A 170 -8.40 -17.69 -19.43
N VAL A 171 -7.31 -18.42 -19.31
CA VAL A 171 -6.31 -18.20 -18.25
C VAL A 171 -5.66 -16.82 -18.41
N GLY A 172 -5.31 -16.41 -19.63
CA GLY A 172 -4.76 -15.09 -19.92
C GLY A 172 -5.68 -13.94 -19.50
N THR A 173 -7.00 -14.08 -19.77
CA THR A 173 -7.99 -13.08 -19.34
C THR A 173 -8.15 -13.06 -17.83
N ALA A 174 -8.08 -14.21 -17.15
CA ALA A 174 -8.09 -14.29 -15.69
C ALA A 174 -6.85 -13.60 -15.08
N VAL A 175 -5.65 -13.85 -15.61
CA VAL A 175 -4.42 -13.17 -15.21
C VAL A 175 -4.52 -11.66 -15.37
N TYR A 176 -5.01 -11.20 -16.51
CA TYR A 176 -5.19 -9.77 -16.80
C TYR A 176 -6.14 -9.10 -15.81
N ARG A 177 -7.30 -9.73 -15.53
CA ARG A 177 -8.28 -9.23 -14.57
C ARG A 177 -7.73 -9.20 -13.14
N SER A 178 -7.10 -10.29 -12.71
CA SER A 178 -6.50 -10.40 -11.37
C SER A 178 -5.41 -9.35 -11.16
N ARG A 179 -4.52 -9.15 -12.14
CA ARG A 179 -3.48 -8.12 -12.09
C ARG A 179 -4.07 -6.72 -11.95
N ARG A 180 -5.11 -6.41 -12.73
CA ARG A 180 -5.81 -5.10 -12.62
C ARG A 180 -6.41 -4.89 -11.24
N LEU A 181 -7.00 -5.94 -10.66
CA LEU A 181 -7.62 -5.88 -9.34
C LEU A 181 -6.55 -5.62 -8.25
N VAL A 182 -5.46 -6.38 -8.27
CA VAL A 182 -4.33 -6.21 -7.33
C VAL A 182 -3.74 -4.80 -7.43
N LEU A 183 -3.52 -4.29 -8.64
CA LEU A 183 -2.97 -2.94 -8.84
C LEU A 183 -3.93 -1.84 -8.37
N ARG A 184 -5.24 -2.02 -8.50
CA ARG A 184 -6.24 -1.09 -7.96
C ARG A 184 -6.21 -1.08 -6.44
N VAL A 185 -6.29 -2.26 -5.81
CA VAL A 185 -6.24 -2.38 -4.35
C VAL A 185 -4.94 -1.82 -3.79
N ALA A 186 -3.79 -2.12 -4.42
CA ALA A 186 -2.51 -1.56 -4.00
C ALA A 186 -2.49 -0.03 -4.07
N LYS A 187 -3.07 0.55 -5.14
CA LYS A 187 -3.18 2.00 -5.28
C LYS A 187 -4.14 2.61 -4.25
N GLU A 188 -5.28 1.98 -4.00
CA GLU A 188 -6.23 2.43 -2.97
C GLU A 188 -5.60 2.40 -1.57
N VAL A 189 -4.82 1.37 -1.25
CA VAL A 189 -4.07 1.29 0.02
C VAL A 189 -2.99 2.36 0.10
N GLU A 190 -2.25 2.60 -0.98
CA GLU A 190 -1.22 3.66 -1.03
C GLU A 190 -1.85 5.06 -0.91
N ASP A 191 -2.97 5.29 -1.59
CA ASP A 191 -3.72 6.55 -1.50
C ASP A 191 -4.31 6.74 -0.08
N ALA A 192 -4.80 5.66 0.56
CA ALA A 192 -5.26 5.69 1.95
C ALA A 192 -4.12 5.94 2.94
N ASP A 193 -2.96 5.29 2.78
CA ASP A 193 -1.78 5.52 3.63
C ASP A 193 -1.20 6.94 3.46
N ASN A 194 -1.23 7.47 2.25
CA ASN A 194 -0.85 8.86 2.01
C ASN A 194 -1.83 9.83 2.68
N LEU A 195 -3.14 9.57 2.61
CA LEU A 195 -4.15 10.35 3.33
C LEU A 195 -3.96 10.25 4.86
N ARG A 196 -3.66 9.07 5.40
CA ARG A 196 -3.40 8.88 6.84
C ARG A 196 -2.24 9.71 7.36
N ARG A 197 -1.21 9.94 6.56
CA ARG A 197 -0.06 10.80 6.96
C ARG A 197 -0.42 12.27 7.07
N PHE A 198 -1.50 12.70 6.45
CA PHE A 198 -2.00 14.08 6.46
C PHE A 198 -3.26 14.24 7.33
N LEU A 199 -3.82 13.15 7.84
CA LEU A 199 -4.93 13.19 8.78
C LEU A 199 -4.39 13.08 10.20
N PRO A 200 -4.87 13.91 11.12
CA PRO A 200 -4.56 13.79 12.54
C PRO A 200 -4.98 12.43 13.10
N GLY A 201 -4.22 11.93 14.09
CA GLY A 201 -4.34 10.56 14.61
C GLY A 201 -5.76 10.09 14.99
N GLU A 202 -6.61 10.97 15.50
CA GLU A 202 -7.99 10.65 15.88
C GLU A 202 -8.93 10.44 14.68
N LEU A 203 -8.69 11.11 13.54
CA LEU A 203 -9.47 10.91 12.30
C LEU A 203 -9.03 9.70 11.51
N SER A 204 -7.88 9.11 11.82
CA SER A 204 -7.34 7.94 11.14
C SER A 204 -7.98 6.61 11.57
N VAL A 205 -8.75 6.59 12.67
CA VAL A 205 -9.30 5.37 13.28
C VAL A 205 -10.62 4.93 12.63
N ASP A 206 -11.38 5.85 12.01
CA ASP A 206 -12.69 5.56 11.44
C ASP A 206 -12.78 5.90 9.95
N LEU A 207 -11.90 5.27 9.16
CA LEU A 207 -11.85 5.43 7.70
C LEU A 207 -12.86 4.51 7.00
N SER A 208 -14.15 4.63 7.35
CA SER A 208 -15.22 4.16 6.47
C SER A 208 -15.32 5.08 5.25
N ASP A 209 -15.71 4.56 4.08
CA ASP A 209 -15.90 5.34 2.86
C ASP A 209 -16.84 6.55 3.08
N ASP A 210 -17.80 6.41 4.00
CA ASP A 210 -18.72 7.48 4.42
C ASP A 210 -17.99 8.58 5.21
N ALA A 211 -17.08 8.25 6.11
CA ALA A 211 -16.30 9.23 6.88
C ALA A 211 -15.31 10.00 5.98
N LEU A 212 -14.71 9.34 4.98
CA LEU A 212 -13.86 9.99 3.98
C LEU A 212 -14.65 10.93 3.06
N SER A 213 -15.89 10.59 2.72
CA SER A 213 -16.77 11.44 1.92
C SER A 213 -17.19 12.70 2.70
N ASP A 214 -17.45 12.55 4.00
CA ASP A 214 -17.78 13.64 4.92
C ASP A 214 -16.61 14.62 5.09
N LEU A 215 -15.38 14.12 5.16
CA LEU A 215 -14.17 14.94 5.24
C LEU A 215 -13.88 15.71 3.94
N ARG A 216 -14.26 15.16 2.80
CA ARG A 216 -14.12 15.81 1.48
C ARG A 216 -15.12 16.92 1.23
N THR A 217 -16.24 16.93 1.95
CA THR A 217 -17.27 17.98 1.81
C THR A 217 -17.07 19.02 2.89
N PRO A 218 -16.59 20.25 2.57
CA PRO A 218 -16.38 21.29 3.56
C PRO A 218 -17.68 21.65 4.29
N GLN A 219 -17.64 21.65 5.62
CA GLN A 219 -18.80 21.95 6.47
C GLN A 219 -18.53 23.17 7.34
N ARG A 220 -19.56 24.01 7.53
CA ARG A 220 -19.49 25.12 8.48
C ARG A 220 -19.76 24.60 9.88
N ARG A 221 -18.78 24.72 10.78
CA ARG A 221 -18.85 24.26 12.18
C ARG A 221 -18.37 25.34 13.13
N ASP A 222 -18.89 25.31 14.36
CA ASP A 222 -18.39 26.13 15.46
C ASP A 222 -17.24 25.40 16.13
N VAL A 223 -16.03 25.97 16.02
CA VAL A 223 -14.78 25.33 16.45
C VAL A 223 -13.91 26.31 17.21
N THR A 224 -13.02 25.79 18.03
CA THR A 224 -11.98 26.58 18.67
C THR A 224 -10.66 26.40 17.94
N ILE A 225 -10.05 27.50 17.59
CA ILE A 225 -8.71 27.57 16.99
C ILE A 225 -7.73 28.05 18.07
N LEU A 226 -6.65 27.28 18.23
CA LEU A 226 -5.48 27.66 19.01
C LEU A 226 -4.32 27.90 18.05
N MET A 227 -3.84 29.15 18.01
CA MET A 227 -2.59 29.53 17.35
C MET A 227 -1.51 29.66 18.40
N MET A 228 -0.35 29.06 18.18
CA MET A 228 0.76 29.09 19.11
C MET A 228 2.07 29.30 18.34
N ASP A 229 2.99 30.07 18.92
CA ASP A 229 4.26 30.38 18.28
C ASP A 229 5.39 30.53 19.32
N LEU A 230 6.60 30.12 18.94
CA LEU A 230 7.77 30.26 19.83
C LEU A 230 8.22 31.70 19.93
N ARG A 231 8.58 32.12 21.12
CA ARG A 231 9.17 33.44 21.36
C ARG A 231 10.67 33.44 21.05
N GLY A 232 11.12 34.51 20.40
CA GLY A 232 12.53 34.71 20.10
C GLY A 232 13.11 33.69 19.10
N PHE A 233 12.26 33.01 18.32
CA PHE A 233 12.73 32.00 17.36
C PHE A 233 13.65 32.61 16.28
N THR A 234 13.37 33.80 15.80
CA THR A 234 14.23 34.52 14.82
C THR A 234 15.64 34.73 15.39
N GLU A 235 15.76 35.23 16.63
CA GLU A 235 17.05 35.41 17.30
C GLU A 235 17.75 34.07 17.55
N MET A 236 16.98 33.04 17.88
CA MET A 236 17.49 31.67 18.03
C MET A 236 18.10 31.14 16.72
N THR A 237 17.48 31.39 15.57
CA THR A 237 18.00 30.97 14.26
C THR A 237 19.27 31.69 13.84
N GLU A 238 19.51 32.89 14.36
CA GLU A 238 20.72 33.68 14.11
C GLU A 238 21.89 33.24 15.01
N THR A 239 21.57 32.74 16.23
CA THR A 239 22.57 32.42 17.25
C THR A 239 22.92 30.95 17.32
N LEU A 240 21.99 30.04 17.00
CA LEU A 240 22.19 28.60 17.07
C LEU A 240 22.56 28.01 15.70
N GLY A 241 23.29 26.89 15.69
CA GLY A 241 23.54 26.13 14.50
C GLY A 241 22.26 25.44 13.96
N ALA A 242 22.21 25.19 12.65
CA ALA A 242 21.03 24.64 11.99
C ALA A 242 20.51 23.32 12.60
N SER A 243 21.43 22.46 13.08
CA SER A 243 21.06 21.21 13.78
C SER A 243 20.33 21.49 15.09
N GLN A 244 20.82 22.43 15.89
CA GLN A 244 20.21 22.78 17.18
C GLN A 244 18.82 23.40 16.99
N VAL A 245 18.63 24.23 15.97
CA VAL A 245 17.33 24.79 15.60
C VAL A 245 16.37 23.67 15.20
N ALA A 246 16.83 22.71 14.37
CA ALA A 246 16.04 21.56 13.96
C ALA A 246 15.63 20.67 15.13
N ASP A 247 16.54 20.47 16.11
CA ASP A 247 16.25 19.69 17.33
C ASP A 247 15.19 20.38 18.19
N VAL A 248 15.30 21.71 18.36
CA VAL A 248 14.30 22.49 19.11
C VAL A 248 12.92 22.41 18.43
N LEU A 249 12.86 22.63 17.10
CA LEU A 249 11.61 22.55 16.37
C LEU A 249 10.99 21.14 16.40
N THR A 250 11.82 20.11 16.24
CA THR A 250 11.34 18.72 16.29
C THR A 250 10.74 18.40 17.65
N TRP A 251 11.44 18.78 18.72
CA TRP A 251 10.96 18.60 20.07
C TRP A 251 9.68 19.39 20.35
N PHE A 252 9.63 20.69 19.97
CA PHE A 252 8.44 21.53 20.17
C PHE A 252 7.22 20.97 19.42
N ARG A 253 7.40 20.55 18.17
CA ARG A 253 6.33 19.95 17.38
C ARG A 253 5.82 18.64 18.01
N GLY A 254 6.71 17.79 18.52
CA GLY A 254 6.31 16.61 19.28
C GLY A 254 5.48 16.96 20.51
N LEU A 255 5.91 17.95 21.29
CA LEU A 255 5.18 18.40 22.46
C LEU A 255 3.78 18.95 22.13
N VAL A 256 3.66 19.69 21.03
CA VAL A 256 2.36 20.22 20.54
C VAL A 256 1.44 19.10 20.07
N ILE A 257 1.97 18.11 19.35
CA ILE A 257 1.21 16.95 18.90
C ILE A 257 0.68 16.16 20.10
N ASP A 258 1.55 15.83 21.06
CA ASP A 258 1.16 15.09 22.27
C ASP A 258 0.09 15.83 23.08
N ALA A 259 0.20 17.16 23.17
CA ALA A 259 -0.81 18.01 23.84
C ALA A 259 -2.13 18.04 23.09
N ALA A 260 -2.10 18.15 21.76
CA ALA A 260 -3.29 18.10 20.93
C ALA A 260 -4.04 16.77 21.09
N GLU A 261 -3.35 15.66 20.92
CA GLU A 261 -3.94 14.31 21.04
C GLU A 261 -4.53 14.08 22.44
N LYS A 262 -3.80 14.45 23.48
CA LYS A 262 -4.25 14.30 24.89
C LYS A 262 -5.57 15.04 25.16
N HIS A 263 -5.80 16.18 24.53
CA HIS A 263 -6.95 17.04 24.77
C HIS A 263 -7.97 17.06 23.61
N GLY A 264 -7.88 16.09 22.68
CA GLY A 264 -8.83 15.89 21.59
C GLY A 264 -8.81 17.02 20.56
N GLY A 265 -7.64 17.63 20.36
CA GLY A 265 -7.38 18.63 19.33
C GLY A 265 -6.65 18.02 18.14
N ILE A 266 -6.74 18.68 17.03
CA ILE A 266 -6.13 18.32 15.76
C ILE A 266 -5.06 19.34 15.43
N VAL A 267 -3.81 18.92 15.21
CA VAL A 267 -2.79 19.79 14.63
C VAL A 267 -3.06 19.94 13.14
N ASP A 268 -3.49 21.12 12.72
CA ASP A 268 -3.76 21.43 11.32
C ASP A 268 -2.46 21.55 10.52
N LYS A 269 -1.59 22.43 10.97
CA LYS A 269 -0.29 22.67 10.31
C LYS A 269 0.73 23.33 11.22
N PHE A 270 1.99 23.15 10.85
CA PHE A 270 3.09 23.96 11.36
C PHE A 270 3.56 24.93 10.26
N VAL A 271 3.71 26.20 10.61
CA VAL A 271 4.24 27.24 9.72
C VAL A 271 5.48 27.82 10.38
N GLY A 272 6.67 27.32 10.00
CA GLY A 272 7.90 27.65 10.71
C GLY A 272 7.88 27.10 12.14
N ASP A 273 7.92 28.02 13.10
CA ASP A 273 7.81 27.81 14.55
C ASP A 273 6.38 27.97 15.10
N SER A 274 5.44 28.34 14.24
CA SER A 274 4.02 28.43 14.61
C SER A 274 3.30 27.11 14.43
N ALA A 275 2.31 26.86 15.29
CA ALA A 275 1.40 25.73 15.22
C ALA A 275 -0.06 26.19 15.22
N MET A 276 -0.86 25.64 14.34
CA MET A 276 -2.31 25.81 14.31
C MET A 276 -3.00 24.53 14.74
N LEU A 277 -3.84 24.61 15.77
CA LEU A 277 -4.62 23.49 16.28
C LEU A 277 -6.11 23.80 16.16
N ILE A 278 -6.89 22.77 15.86
CA ILE A 278 -8.35 22.82 15.73
C ILE A 278 -8.95 21.92 16.80
N PHE A 279 -9.90 22.44 17.56
CA PHE A 279 -10.71 21.68 18.51
C PHE A 279 -12.16 21.70 18.01
N ASP A 280 -12.59 20.57 17.46
CA ASP A 280 -13.91 20.37 16.87
C ASP A 280 -14.70 19.32 17.68
N ARG A 281 -15.60 19.77 18.53
CA ARG A 281 -16.52 18.91 19.30
C ARG A 281 -17.90 18.96 18.66
N LYS A 282 -18.16 18.04 17.73
CA LYS A 282 -19.41 17.99 16.92
C LYS A 282 -20.70 18.09 17.73
N HIS A 283 -20.71 17.56 18.96
CA HIS A 283 -21.92 17.46 19.80
C HIS A 283 -21.90 18.35 21.04
N ALA A 284 -20.77 18.99 21.34
CA ALA A 284 -20.59 19.86 22.48
C ALA A 284 -19.55 20.96 22.19
N PRO A 285 -19.78 21.83 21.20
CA PRO A 285 -18.80 22.80 20.76
C PRO A 285 -18.34 23.77 21.88
N GLU A 286 -19.16 23.96 22.91
CA GLU A 286 -18.84 24.76 24.11
C GLU A 286 -17.65 24.19 24.89
N THR A 287 -17.40 22.90 24.84
CA THR A 287 -16.26 22.26 25.54
C THR A 287 -14.95 22.39 24.80
N SER A 288 -14.94 22.84 23.55
CA SER A 288 -13.76 22.91 22.71
C SER A 288 -12.75 23.97 23.18
N ALA A 289 -13.18 25.07 23.77
CA ALA A 289 -12.28 26.09 24.28
C ALA A 289 -11.57 25.68 25.59
N PRO A 290 -12.20 25.07 26.58
CA PRO A 290 -11.53 24.43 27.72
C PRO A 290 -10.46 23.41 27.28
N ASP A 291 -10.74 22.59 26.28
CA ASP A 291 -9.78 21.62 25.74
C ASP A 291 -8.56 22.33 25.11
N ALA A 292 -8.78 23.39 24.35
CA ALA A 292 -7.71 24.21 23.78
C ALA A 292 -6.82 24.87 24.86
N ILE A 293 -7.44 25.38 25.94
CA ILE A 293 -6.71 25.94 27.08
C ILE A 293 -5.89 24.85 27.77
N ALA A 294 -6.46 23.66 27.97
CA ALA A 294 -5.75 22.54 28.60
C ALA A 294 -4.57 22.05 27.76
N ALA A 295 -4.72 22.02 26.42
CA ALA A 295 -3.63 21.72 25.50
C ALA A 295 -2.52 22.77 25.59
N PHE A 296 -2.85 24.04 25.56
CA PHE A 296 -1.88 25.13 25.77
C PHE A 296 -1.12 24.96 27.09
N GLN A 297 -1.83 24.70 28.22
CA GLN A 297 -1.21 24.51 29.54
C GLN A 297 -0.27 23.31 29.56
N SER A 298 -0.61 22.22 28.83
CA SER A 298 0.27 21.05 28.70
C SER A 298 1.55 21.40 27.98
N VAL A 299 1.49 22.17 26.88
CA VAL A 299 2.68 22.66 26.17
C VAL A 299 3.53 23.55 27.07
N MET A 300 2.93 24.51 27.76
CA MET A 300 3.68 25.43 28.67
C MET A 300 4.35 24.66 29.79
N THR A 301 3.71 23.62 30.33
CA THR A 301 4.30 22.75 31.35
C THR A 301 5.53 22.00 30.80
N GLY A 302 5.46 21.50 29.57
CA GLY A 302 6.59 20.88 28.89
C GLY A 302 7.75 21.83 28.64
N LEU A 303 7.44 23.06 28.21
CA LEU A 303 8.44 24.14 28.04
C LEU A 303 9.13 24.48 29.38
N ASP A 304 8.34 24.65 30.44
CA ASP A 304 8.87 24.89 31.82
C ASP A 304 9.76 23.75 32.27
N HIS A 305 9.39 22.50 32.05
CA HIS A 305 10.20 21.32 32.40
C HIS A 305 11.53 21.32 31.63
N ARG A 306 11.53 21.55 30.33
CA ARG A 306 12.74 21.65 29.51
C ARG A 306 13.63 22.81 29.98
N ASN A 307 13.06 23.97 30.25
CA ASN A 307 13.81 25.12 30.68
C ASN A 307 14.49 24.92 32.05
N ARG A 308 13.91 24.12 32.96
CA ARG A 308 14.52 23.74 34.25
C ARG A 308 15.65 22.73 34.10
N SER A 309 15.55 21.82 33.14
CA SER A 309 16.54 20.77 32.92
C SER A 309 17.66 21.17 31.95
N ARG A 310 17.63 22.38 31.41
CA ARG A 310 18.61 22.88 30.43
C ARG A 310 19.99 23.12 31.03
N GLU A 311 21.01 22.99 30.21
CA GLU A 311 22.36 23.44 30.50
C GLU A 311 22.43 24.98 30.64
N ALA A 312 23.36 25.47 31.47
CA ALA A 312 23.47 26.91 31.81
C ALA A 312 23.61 27.85 30.59
N ASN A 313 24.11 27.37 29.46
CA ASN A 313 24.34 28.12 28.23
C ASN A 313 23.27 27.94 27.15
N SER A 314 22.18 27.19 27.40
CA SER A 314 21.12 27.01 26.43
C SER A 314 20.06 28.12 26.55
N HIS A 315 19.51 28.55 25.39
CA HIS A 315 18.44 29.56 25.38
C HIS A 315 17.13 29.02 25.98
N PRO A 316 16.44 29.80 26.84
CA PRO A 316 15.11 29.46 27.31
C PRO A 316 14.12 29.48 26.11
N ILE A 317 13.22 28.54 26.11
CA ILE A 317 12.17 28.46 25.09
C ILE A 317 10.86 28.86 25.75
N ASP A 318 10.18 29.81 25.18
CA ASP A 318 8.85 30.26 25.61
C ASP A 318 7.91 30.34 24.40
N ALA A 319 6.60 30.37 24.64
CA ALA A 319 5.60 30.47 23.59
C ALA A 319 4.53 31.49 23.91
N ALA A 320 3.94 32.04 22.87
CA ALA A 320 2.75 32.85 22.96
C ALA A 320 1.61 32.18 22.19
N ALA A 321 0.36 32.41 22.64
CA ALA A 321 -0.78 31.78 21.99
C ALA A 321 -2.00 32.71 21.93
N GLY A 322 -2.85 32.45 20.91
CA GLY A 322 -4.16 33.05 20.74
C GLY A 322 -5.23 31.99 20.60
N ILE A 323 -6.33 32.11 21.34
CA ILE A 323 -7.49 31.22 21.23
C ILE A 323 -8.72 32.01 20.82
N HIS A 324 -9.43 31.50 19.82
CA HIS A 324 -10.73 32.04 19.43
C HIS A 324 -11.68 30.93 19.00
N ARG A 325 -12.92 30.99 19.49
CA ARG A 325 -14.02 30.10 19.08
C ARG A 325 -14.99 30.83 18.17
N GLY A 326 -15.40 30.19 17.11
CA GLY A 326 -16.40 30.70 16.19
C GLY A 326 -16.60 29.80 14.98
N ALA A 327 -17.49 30.23 14.08
CA ALA A 327 -17.80 29.48 12.88
C ALA A 327 -16.63 29.49 11.89
N ALA A 328 -16.18 28.30 11.50
CA ALA A 328 -15.20 28.09 10.45
C ALA A 328 -15.70 27.08 9.42
N LEU A 329 -15.14 27.11 8.24
CA LEU A 329 -15.33 26.10 7.20
C LEU A 329 -14.26 25.04 7.37
N ILE A 330 -14.63 23.82 7.75
CA ILE A 330 -13.71 22.70 7.99
C ILE A 330 -13.92 21.65 6.91
N GLY A 331 -12.84 21.12 6.39
CA GLY A 331 -12.86 20.04 5.40
C GLY A 331 -11.54 19.91 4.67
N ALA A 332 -11.53 19.01 3.69
CA ALA A 332 -10.39 18.83 2.81
C ALA A 332 -10.52 19.77 1.60
N PHE A 333 -9.54 20.63 1.42
CA PHE A 333 -9.46 21.60 0.33
C PHE A 333 -8.32 21.24 -0.62
N GLY A 334 -8.57 21.38 -1.93
CA GLY A 334 -7.55 21.13 -2.95
C GLY A 334 -8.09 20.30 -4.11
N GLY A 335 -7.18 19.78 -4.91
CA GLY A 335 -7.49 18.92 -6.06
C GLY A 335 -6.70 17.62 -6.00
N ASP A 336 -6.77 16.84 -7.10
CA ASP A 336 -6.18 15.48 -7.19
C ASP A 336 -4.67 15.41 -6.87
N ARG A 337 -3.96 16.53 -6.96
CA ARG A 337 -2.50 16.57 -6.72
C ARG A 337 -2.12 16.94 -5.29
N ARG A 338 -2.98 17.63 -4.57
CA ARG A 338 -2.76 18.06 -3.19
C ARG A 338 -4.10 18.30 -2.52
N LEU A 339 -4.38 17.55 -1.49
CA LEU A 339 -5.52 17.70 -0.61
C LEU A 339 -5.00 18.08 0.77
N GLU A 340 -5.57 19.10 1.40
CA GLU A 340 -5.18 19.57 2.72
C GLU A 340 -6.45 19.71 3.58
N PHE A 341 -6.51 18.96 4.68
CA PHE A 341 -7.59 19.15 5.67
C PHE A 341 -7.25 20.36 6.51
N THR A 342 -8.15 21.34 6.59
CA THR A 342 -7.90 22.59 7.33
C THR A 342 -9.19 23.30 7.71
N ALA A 343 -9.07 24.27 8.60
CA ALA A 343 -10.12 25.24 8.89
C ALA A 343 -9.85 26.55 8.17
N LEU A 344 -10.89 27.13 7.56
CA LEU A 344 -10.84 28.41 6.87
C LEU A 344 -11.93 29.34 7.43
N GLY A 345 -11.61 30.63 7.55
CA GLY A 345 -12.59 31.66 7.95
C GLY A 345 -12.04 32.70 8.89
N THR A 346 -12.91 33.62 9.28
CA THR A 346 -12.58 34.74 10.16
C THR A 346 -12.07 34.24 11.53
N THR A 347 -12.60 33.14 12.02
CA THR A 347 -12.20 32.48 13.28
C THR A 347 -10.70 32.19 13.34
N VAL A 348 -10.13 31.66 12.25
CA VAL A 348 -8.68 31.40 12.15
C VAL A 348 -7.89 32.68 12.19
N ASN A 349 -8.34 33.70 11.44
CA ASN A 349 -7.67 35.02 11.39
C ASN A 349 -7.68 35.70 12.76
N VAL A 350 -8.80 35.63 13.48
CA VAL A 350 -8.91 36.19 14.84
C VAL A 350 -7.93 35.51 15.79
N ALA A 351 -7.91 34.15 15.83
CA ALA A 351 -6.97 33.40 16.67
C ALA A 351 -5.51 33.80 16.41
N SER A 352 -5.12 33.93 15.13
CA SER A 352 -3.78 34.40 14.75
C SER A 352 -3.50 35.82 15.24
N ARG A 353 -4.48 36.76 15.16
CA ARG A 353 -4.29 38.12 15.66
C ARG A 353 -4.22 38.21 17.17
N LEU A 354 -4.94 37.33 17.88
CA LEU A 354 -4.81 37.21 19.34
C LEU A 354 -3.43 36.69 19.74
N GLU A 355 -2.85 35.81 18.98
CA GLU A 355 -1.48 35.33 19.16
C GLU A 355 -0.46 36.46 18.93
N ASP A 356 -0.57 37.22 17.81
CA ASP A 356 0.22 38.42 17.54
C ASP A 356 0.13 39.41 18.71
N TYR A 357 -1.09 39.64 19.22
CA TYR A 357 -1.32 40.54 20.36
C TYR A 357 -0.69 40.05 21.66
N ALA A 358 -0.76 38.72 21.91
CA ALA A 358 -0.10 38.07 23.05
C ALA A 358 1.42 38.29 23.01
N LYS A 359 2.05 38.16 21.85
CA LYS A 359 3.48 38.45 21.64
C LYS A 359 3.79 39.91 21.93
N ALA A 360 3.02 40.83 21.31
CA ALA A 360 3.25 42.28 21.43
C ALA A 360 3.12 42.80 22.88
N LYS A 361 2.24 42.17 23.66
CA LYS A 361 1.97 42.53 25.05
C LYS A 361 2.73 41.69 26.09
N ASN A 362 3.58 40.81 25.65
CA ASN A 362 4.32 39.86 26.50
C ASN A 362 3.41 39.00 27.40
N LEU A 363 2.28 38.56 26.83
CA LEU A 363 1.33 37.65 27.49
C LEU A 363 1.53 36.25 27.00
N GLN A 364 1.34 35.22 27.85
CA GLN A 364 1.44 33.83 27.43
C GLN A 364 0.27 33.43 26.51
N LEU A 365 -0.94 33.86 26.81
CA LEU A 365 -2.15 33.51 26.10
C LEU A 365 -3.10 34.73 26.07
N VAL A 366 -3.73 34.94 24.90
CA VAL A 366 -4.88 35.83 24.75
C VAL A 366 -6.04 35.02 24.18
N ILE A 367 -7.20 35.13 24.82
CA ILE A 367 -8.43 34.47 24.40
C ILE A 367 -9.56 35.46 24.23
N SER A 368 -10.40 35.31 23.20
CA SER A 368 -11.62 36.11 23.11
C SER A 368 -12.61 35.74 24.21
N SER A 369 -13.19 36.72 24.85
CA SER A 369 -14.13 36.52 25.97
C SER A 369 -15.34 35.66 25.60
N SER A 370 -15.74 35.67 24.32
CA SER A 370 -16.79 34.78 23.78
C SER A 370 -16.41 33.30 23.72
N SER A 371 -15.15 32.96 23.90
CA SER A 371 -14.65 31.57 23.81
C SER A 371 -14.63 30.87 25.17
N ILE A 372 -14.74 31.57 26.27
CA ILE A 372 -14.68 31.02 27.62
C ILE A 372 -15.94 31.39 28.40
N ASP A 373 -16.50 30.43 29.14
CA ASP A 373 -17.61 30.67 30.03
C ASP A 373 -17.09 31.21 31.38
N VAL A 374 -17.79 32.20 31.95
CA VAL A 374 -17.47 32.75 33.27
C VAL A 374 -17.52 31.69 34.38
N SER A 375 -18.29 30.62 34.15
CA SER A 375 -18.37 29.45 35.05
C SER A 375 -17.17 28.48 34.95
N ASP A 376 -16.29 28.67 33.95
CA ASP A 376 -15.12 27.83 33.80
C ASP A 376 -14.14 28.05 34.98
N GLN A 377 -13.65 26.95 35.57
CA GLN A 377 -12.67 27.00 36.69
C GLN A 377 -11.39 27.74 36.34
N ASN A 378 -11.04 27.83 35.06
CA ASN A 378 -9.87 28.55 34.56
C ASN A 378 -10.10 30.06 34.45
N PHE A 379 -11.36 30.53 34.44
CA PHE A 379 -11.69 31.95 34.23
C PHE A 379 -10.94 32.88 35.20
N HIS A 380 -10.84 32.51 36.47
CA HIS A 380 -10.17 33.32 37.51
C HIS A 380 -8.66 33.54 37.29
N ARG A 381 -8.05 32.81 36.36
CA ARG A 381 -6.62 32.98 36.02
C ARG A 381 -6.37 34.03 34.95
N PHE A 382 -7.43 34.49 34.28
CA PHE A 382 -7.35 35.46 33.23
C PHE A 382 -7.58 36.86 33.74
N THR A 383 -6.86 37.83 33.16
CA THR A 383 -7.04 39.26 33.36
C THR A 383 -7.85 39.81 32.20
N ASP A 384 -8.85 40.62 32.49
CA ASP A 384 -9.61 41.34 31.47
C ASP A 384 -8.70 42.42 30.82
N LEU A 385 -8.54 42.36 29.51
CA LEU A 385 -7.73 43.29 28.74
C LEU A 385 -8.58 44.31 28.01
N GLY A 386 -9.92 44.28 28.18
CA GLY A 386 -10.87 45.12 27.48
C GLY A 386 -11.08 44.76 26.02
N GLU A 387 -11.49 45.72 25.23
CA GLU A 387 -11.77 45.54 23.82
C GLU A 387 -10.55 45.88 22.96
N ILE A 388 -10.30 45.01 21.97
CA ILE A 388 -9.26 45.23 20.98
C ILE A 388 -9.82 45.24 19.56
N ALA A 389 -9.34 46.15 18.74
CA ALA A 389 -9.65 46.16 17.31
C ALA A 389 -8.82 45.08 16.59
N VAL A 390 -9.49 44.15 15.95
CA VAL A 390 -8.86 43.06 15.17
C VAL A 390 -9.05 43.33 13.68
N LYS A 391 -7.99 43.39 12.92
CA LYS A 391 -8.06 43.63 11.47
C LYS A 391 -8.89 42.52 10.79
N GLY A 392 -9.95 42.90 10.11
CA GLY A 392 -10.86 42.01 9.40
C GLY A 392 -12.18 41.75 10.14
N LEU A 393 -12.36 42.33 11.34
CA LEU A 393 -13.64 42.44 12.02
C LEU A 393 -14.19 43.86 11.92
N SER A 394 -15.51 43.99 11.82
CA SER A 394 -16.20 45.29 11.82
C SER A 394 -16.31 45.88 13.23
N GLU A 395 -16.30 45.07 14.26
CA GLU A 395 -16.44 45.42 15.66
C GLU A 395 -15.25 44.96 16.49
N PRO A 396 -14.85 45.75 17.53
CA PRO A 396 -13.86 45.29 18.49
C PRO A 396 -14.32 44.04 19.23
N ILE A 397 -13.38 43.23 19.69
CA ILE A 397 -13.70 42.05 20.50
C ILE A 397 -13.11 42.18 21.91
N SER A 398 -13.88 41.76 22.91
CA SER A 398 -13.41 41.68 24.29
C SER A 398 -12.47 40.50 24.44
N VAL A 399 -11.36 40.71 25.13
CA VAL A 399 -10.33 39.68 25.27
C VAL A 399 -9.82 39.56 26.71
N LEU A 400 -9.41 38.37 27.05
CA LEU A 400 -8.83 37.98 28.33
C LEU A 400 -7.38 37.54 28.11
N GLY A 401 -6.48 37.84 29.02
CA GLY A 401 -5.08 37.52 28.91
C GLY A 401 -4.54 36.70 30.11
N LEU A 402 -3.62 35.80 29.84
CA LEU A 402 -2.82 35.13 30.85
C LEU A 402 -1.42 35.73 30.87
N LEU A 403 -1.02 36.28 32.01
CA LEU A 403 0.27 36.91 32.19
C LEU A 403 1.39 35.89 32.13
N SER A 404 2.54 36.29 31.57
CA SER A 404 3.80 35.53 31.69
C SER A 404 4.22 35.52 33.16
N LYS A 405 4.64 34.35 33.65
CA LYS A 405 5.14 34.20 35.03
C LYS A 405 6.51 34.85 35.20
#